data_b975a48b5c845e595d945b2e0cbb1a99
#
_entry.id   b975a48b5c845e595d945b2e0cbb1a99
#
_cell.length_a   1.000
_cell.length_b   1.000
_cell.length_c   1.000
_cell.angle_alpha   90.00
_cell.angle_beta   90.00
_cell.angle_gamma   90.00
#
_symmetry.space_group_name_H-M   'P 1'
#
loop_
_entity.id
_entity.type
_entity.pdbx_description
1 polymer ?
#
loop_
_entity_poly.entity_id
_entity_poly.type
_entity_poly.pdbx_seq_one_letter_code
_entity_poly.pdbx_strand_id
1 'polypeptide(L)'
;MSDTVTMLRAIVREELTRCRLNELGLVTEVFPGDSSENNHQVNIRLRASGIELQRAPVTVGRLGFSMLPEVGDLVLVAFVDGDINAPVVIGSLYDNEKQPPQAGPLETIYQPFGDEDSSIRRLHLELPSGTTLTIDDDKIQIESGGTKVIVERDGDVSIKSPGKITIESSGDMTLEAGGNLQLSAQQNVTIKGLSTTLEGQSNAKVKGPALTLAGMTSFSAS
;
A
#
# COMPACT_ATOMS: atom_id res chain seq x y z
N MET A 1 -56.79 29.92 -13.50
CA MET A 1 -55.50 29.78 -12.75
C MET A 1 -55.03 28.32 -12.55
N SER A 2 -55.93 27.33 -12.54
CA SER A 2 -55.55 25.91 -12.35
C SER A 2 -54.83 25.34 -13.57
N ASP A 3 -55.13 25.79 -14.78
CA ASP A 3 -54.59 25.25 -16.04
C ASP A 3 -53.10 25.57 -16.24
N THR A 4 -52.69 26.80 -15.92
CA THR A 4 -51.30 27.25 -16.05
C THR A 4 -50.35 26.49 -15.07
N VAL A 5 -50.84 26.25 -13.85
CA VAL A 5 -50.06 25.49 -12.84
C VAL A 5 -49.94 24.03 -13.26
N THR A 6 -50.97 23.46 -13.85
CA THR A 6 -50.95 22.07 -14.36
C THR A 6 -50.00 21.95 -15.55
N MET A 7 -50.02 22.92 -16.45
CA MET A 7 -49.11 22.99 -17.61
C MET A 7 -47.64 23.14 -17.16
N LEU A 8 -47.35 24.03 -16.22
CA LEU A 8 -46.01 24.21 -15.64
C LEU A 8 -45.52 22.92 -14.97
N ARG A 9 -46.36 22.24 -14.20
CA ARG A 9 -46.03 20.95 -13.59
C ARG A 9 -45.76 19.87 -14.63
N ALA A 10 -46.47 19.85 -15.75
CA ALA A 10 -46.22 18.89 -16.84
C ALA A 10 -44.89 19.17 -17.51
N ILE A 11 -44.56 20.43 -17.81
CA ILE A 11 -43.25 20.82 -18.38
C ILE A 11 -42.10 20.46 -17.44
N VAL A 12 -42.19 20.81 -16.16
CA VAL A 12 -41.15 20.48 -15.16
C VAL A 12 -40.99 18.98 -15.04
N ARG A 13 -42.07 18.21 -15.05
CA ARG A 13 -42.00 16.76 -15.01
C ARG A 13 -41.36 16.18 -16.26
N GLU A 14 -41.64 16.73 -17.42
CA GLU A 14 -41.04 16.31 -18.69
C GLU A 14 -39.53 16.61 -18.72
N GLU A 15 -39.11 17.79 -18.27
CA GLU A 15 -37.69 18.13 -18.16
C GLU A 15 -36.95 17.26 -17.13
N LEU A 16 -37.57 16.99 -15.97
CA LEU A 16 -37.00 16.11 -14.95
C LEU A 16 -36.87 14.66 -15.44
N THR A 17 -37.71 14.19 -16.37
CA THR A 17 -37.57 12.86 -16.96
C THR A 17 -36.47 12.78 -17.99
N ARG A 18 -35.98 13.89 -18.52
CA ARG A 18 -34.83 13.96 -19.44
C ARG A 18 -33.50 13.94 -18.69
N CYS A 19 -33.51 14.45 -17.46
CA CYS A 19 -32.29 14.44 -16.62
C CYS A 19 -32.13 13.10 -15.93
N ARG A 20 -31.05 12.40 -16.22
CA ARG A 20 -30.68 11.19 -15.47
C ARG A 20 -30.20 11.55 -14.07
N LEU A 21 -30.83 10.95 -13.09
CA LEU A 21 -30.37 11.00 -11.70
C LEU A 21 -29.24 9.98 -11.49
N ASN A 22 -28.51 10.15 -10.39
CA ASN A 22 -27.50 9.19 -9.99
C ASN A 22 -28.11 7.79 -9.84
N GLU A 23 -27.45 6.78 -10.34
CA GLU A 23 -27.87 5.38 -10.28
C GLU A 23 -26.76 4.49 -9.72
N LEU A 24 -27.17 3.32 -9.19
CA LEU A 24 -26.23 2.27 -8.83
C LEU A 24 -25.96 1.40 -10.05
N GLY A 25 -24.70 0.99 -10.19
CA GLY A 25 -24.27 0.09 -11.26
C GLY A 25 -23.29 -0.97 -10.75
N LEU A 26 -23.16 -2.04 -11.50
CA LEU A 26 -22.15 -3.08 -11.28
C LEU A 26 -21.05 -2.92 -12.33
N VAL A 27 -19.81 -2.96 -11.90
CA VAL A 27 -18.65 -2.93 -12.79
C VAL A 27 -18.58 -4.25 -13.57
N THR A 28 -18.47 -4.15 -14.89
CA THR A 28 -18.39 -5.32 -15.79
C THR A 28 -17.01 -5.49 -16.41
N GLU A 29 -16.24 -4.41 -16.52
CA GLU A 29 -14.88 -4.42 -17.07
C GLU A 29 -14.09 -3.22 -16.54
N VAL A 30 -12.77 -3.37 -16.41
CA VAL A 30 -11.87 -2.36 -15.84
C VAL A 30 -10.77 -2.01 -16.84
N PHE A 31 -10.49 -0.72 -17.02
CA PHE A 31 -9.46 -0.19 -17.90
C PHE A 31 -8.48 0.69 -17.10
N PRO A 32 -7.40 0.09 -16.55
CA PRO A 32 -6.38 0.85 -15.86
C PRO A 32 -5.64 1.79 -16.81
N GLY A 33 -4.98 2.80 -16.27
CA GLY A 33 -4.19 3.77 -17.05
C GLY A 33 -2.85 3.19 -17.52
N ASP A 34 -2.87 2.08 -18.24
CA ASP A 34 -1.70 1.33 -18.70
C ASP A 34 -1.31 1.63 -20.16
N SER A 35 -2.15 2.34 -20.89
CA SER A 35 -1.95 2.69 -22.30
C SER A 35 -2.61 4.02 -22.63
N SER A 36 -2.34 4.54 -23.85
CA SER A 36 -2.99 5.75 -24.35
C SER A 36 -4.51 5.61 -24.56
N GLU A 37 -5.01 4.38 -24.66
CA GLU A 37 -6.43 4.06 -24.85
C GLU A 37 -7.18 3.82 -23.54
N ASN A 38 -6.45 3.51 -22.46
CA ASN A 38 -6.99 3.20 -21.14
C ASN A 38 -6.68 4.34 -20.18
N ASN A 39 -7.70 4.98 -19.65
CA ASN A 39 -7.54 6.17 -18.80
C ASN A 39 -8.41 6.12 -17.55
N HIS A 40 -8.14 5.15 -16.67
CA HIS A 40 -8.81 5.05 -15.38
C HIS A 40 -10.34 5.00 -15.50
N GLN A 41 -10.82 4.04 -16.28
CA GLN A 41 -12.21 3.89 -16.69
C GLN A 41 -12.75 2.51 -16.41
N VAL A 42 -14.07 2.38 -16.40
CA VAL A 42 -14.78 1.10 -16.23
C VAL A 42 -16.00 1.01 -17.14
N ASN A 43 -16.37 -0.20 -17.53
CA ASN A 43 -17.70 -0.48 -18.07
C ASN A 43 -18.64 -0.84 -16.91
N ILE A 44 -19.88 -0.38 -17.00
CA ILE A 44 -20.86 -0.49 -15.91
C ILE A 44 -22.19 -0.96 -16.48
N ARG A 45 -22.83 -1.89 -15.79
CA ARG A 45 -24.25 -2.20 -16.02
C ARG A 45 -25.08 -1.54 -14.95
N LEU A 46 -25.94 -0.59 -15.34
CA LEU A 46 -26.87 0.09 -14.41
C LEU A 46 -27.84 -0.94 -13.81
N ARG A 47 -28.01 -0.87 -12.48
CA ARG A 47 -28.79 -1.89 -11.76
C ARG A 47 -30.30 -1.77 -11.99
N ALA A 48 -30.82 -0.55 -12.11
CA ALA A 48 -32.26 -0.32 -12.29
C ALA A 48 -32.72 -0.52 -13.74
N SER A 49 -31.94 -0.04 -14.71
CA SER A 49 -32.30 -0.03 -16.13
C SER A 49 -31.69 -1.18 -16.94
N GLY A 50 -30.62 -1.81 -16.43
CA GLY A 50 -29.84 -2.80 -17.16
C GLY A 50 -29.00 -2.23 -18.30
N ILE A 51 -28.96 -0.90 -18.47
CA ILE A 51 -28.18 -0.24 -19.52
C ILE A 51 -26.69 -0.44 -19.23
N GLU A 52 -25.93 -0.75 -20.28
CA GLU A 52 -24.48 -0.81 -20.21
C GLU A 52 -23.87 0.53 -20.63
N LEU A 53 -23.05 1.08 -19.73
CA LEU A 53 -22.27 2.28 -19.95
C LEU A 53 -20.83 1.89 -20.21
N GLN A 54 -20.24 2.41 -21.27
CA GLN A 54 -18.89 2.06 -21.70
C GLN A 54 -17.91 3.19 -21.33
N ARG A 55 -16.73 2.79 -20.86
CA ARG A 55 -15.61 3.73 -20.61
C ARG A 55 -15.98 4.89 -19.68
N ALA A 56 -16.80 4.64 -18.66
CA ALA A 56 -17.11 5.63 -17.64
C ALA A 56 -15.84 5.95 -16.82
N PRO A 57 -15.42 7.22 -16.75
CA PRO A 57 -14.27 7.61 -15.93
C PRO A 57 -14.58 7.44 -14.44
N VAL A 58 -13.56 7.04 -13.68
CA VAL A 58 -13.63 6.91 -12.22
C VAL A 58 -12.98 8.12 -11.57
N THR A 59 -13.68 8.76 -10.65
CA THR A 59 -13.13 9.90 -9.90
C THR A 59 -12.04 9.46 -8.94
N VAL A 60 -11.08 10.34 -8.70
CA VAL A 60 -10.04 10.18 -7.68
C VAL A 60 -10.05 11.39 -6.75
N GLY A 61 -9.73 11.20 -5.49
CA GLY A 61 -9.67 12.29 -4.51
C GLY A 61 -8.61 13.35 -4.84
N ARG A 62 -7.55 12.96 -5.56
CA ARG A 62 -6.47 13.84 -6.04
C ARG A 62 -5.79 13.17 -7.23
N LEU A 63 -5.39 13.96 -8.22
CA LEU A 63 -4.55 13.44 -9.31
C LEU A 63 -3.23 12.87 -8.76
N GLY A 64 -2.85 11.71 -9.27
CA GLY A 64 -1.72 10.92 -8.77
C GLY A 64 -2.15 9.70 -7.93
N PHE A 65 -3.42 9.62 -7.49
CA PHE A 65 -3.99 8.37 -6.97
C PHE A 65 -4.59 7.54 -8.10
N SER A 66 -4.38 6.23 -8.03
CA SER A 66 -5.05 5.25 -8.89
C SER A 66 -5.69 4.19 -7.99
N MET A 67 -7.01 4.20 -7.95
CA MET A 67 -7.84 3.23 -7.22
C MET A 67 -9.04 2.94 -8.09
N LEU A 68 -9.00 1.82 -8.81
CA LEU A 68 -10.12 1.37 -9.63
C LEU A 68 -10.96 0.36 -8.86
N PRO A 69 -12.28 0.39 -9.04
CA PRO A 69 -13.12 -0.70 -8.56
C PRO A 69 -12.83 -1.98 -9.33
N GLU A 70 -13.14 -3.12 -8.72
CA GLU A 70 -13.01 -4.44 -9.34
C GLU A 70 -14.29 -4.81 -10.12
N VAL A 71 -14.16 -5.79 -11.01
CA VAL A 71 -15.33 -6.39 -11.67
C VAL A 71 -16.25 -6.98 -10.61
N GLY A 72 -17.55 -6.65 -10.71
CA GLY A 72 -18.56 -7.02 -9.73
C GLY A 72 -18.78 -6.01 -8.60
N ASP A 73 -17.95 -4.97 -8.49
CA ASP A 73 -18.17 -3.92 -7.48
C ASP A 73 -19.44 -3.12 -7.78
N LEU A 74 -20.16 -2.82 -6.69
CA LEU A 74 -21.27 -1.88 -6.71
C LEU A 74 -20.74 -0.46 -6.66
N VAL A 75 -21.10 0.35 -7.64
CA VAL A 75 -20.64 1.74 -7.77
C VAL A 75 -21.80 2.73 -7.87
N LEU A 76 -21.55 3.95 -7.38
CA LEU A 76 -22.45 5.08 -7.59
C LEU A 76 -22.03 5.82 -8.87
N VAL A 77 -22.95 5.91 -9.82
CA VAL A 77 -22.78 6.59 -11.11
C VAL A 77 -23.54 7.90 -11.10
N ALA A 78 -22.85 8.99 -11.39
CA ALA A 78 -23.43 10.27 -11.68
C ALA A 78 -23.43 10.52 -13.19
N PHE A 79 -24.33 11.40 -13.63
CA PHE A 79 -24.45 11.82 -15.02
C PHE A 79 -24.23 13.33 -15.08
N VAL A 80 -23.18 13.76 -15.79
CA VAL A 80 -22.89 15.19 -15.95
C VAL A 80 -24.05 15.86 -16.70
N ASP A 81 -24.58 16.91 -16.13
CA ASP A 81 -25.76 17.62 -16.65
C ASP A 81 -27.01 16.73 -16.92
N GLY A 82 -27.04 15.55 -16.28
CA GLY A 82 -28.12 14.58 -16.47
C GLY A 82 -28.02 13.78 -17.79
N ASP A 83 -26.91 13.89 -18.52
CA ASP A 83 -26.69 13.18 -19.78
C ASP A 83 -26.21 11.75 -19.56
N ILE A 84 -26.97 10.77 -20.04
CA ILE A 84 -26.60 9.35 -19.96
C ILE A 84 -25.28 9.03 -20.68
N ASN A 85 -24.89 9.82 -21.66
CA ASN A 85 -23.65 9.64 -22.41
C ASN A 85 -22.42 10.24 -21.69
N ALA A 86 -22.64 10.93 -20.57
CA ALA A 86 -21.59 11.51 -19.75
C ALA A 86 -21.59 10.91 -18.31
N PRO A 87 -21.46 9.56 -18.18
CA PRO A 87 -21.42 8.90 -16.89
C PRO A 87 -20.09 9.14 -16.20
N VAL A 88 -20.09 9.25 -14.88
CA VAL A 88 -18.91 9.34 -14.03
C VAL A 88 -19.12 8.47 -12.78
N VAL A 89 -18.18 7.59 -12.47
CA VAL A 89 -18.17 6.82 -11.22
C VAL A 89 -17.65 7.70 -10.10
N ILE A 90 -18.46 7.90 -9.06
CA ILE A 90 -18.09 8.71 -7.90
C ILE A 90 -17.38 7.87 -6.83
N GLY A 91 -17.73 6.58 -6.68
CA GLY A 91 -17.12 5.69 -5.71
C GLY A 91 -17.82 4.34 -5.65
N SER A 92 -17.20 3.41 -4.91
CA SER A 92 -17.74 2.08 -4.64
C SER A 92 -18.55 2.06 -3.35
N LEU A 93 -19.50 1.14 -3.29
CA LEU A 93 -20.35 0.90 -2.11
C LEU A 93 -20.21 -0.56 -1.69
N TYR A 94 -20.27 -0.77 -0.39
CA TYR A 94 -20.41 -2.13 0.15
C TYR A 94 -21.84 -2.64 -0.08
N ASP A 95 -21.97 -3.95 -0.19
CA ASP A 95 -23.24 -4.63 -0.35
C ASP A 95 -23.30 -5.89 0.54
N ASN A 96 -24.25 -6.80 0.25
CA ASN A 96 -24.40 -8.01 1.03
C ASN A 96 -23.31 -9.07 0.75
N GLU A 97 -22.63 -8.97 -0.38
CA GLU A 97 -21.57 -9.90 -0.80
C GLU A 97 -20.19 -9.38 -0.36
N LYS A 98 -19.97 -8.06 -0.47
CA LYS A 98 -18.73 -7.39 -0.08
C LYS A 98 -18.96 -6.50 1.14
N GLN A 99 -18.67 -7.03 2.33
CA GLN A 99 -18.86 -6.33 3.60
C GLN A 99 -17.64 -5.45 3.95
N PRO A 100 -17.83 -4.30 4.62
CA PRO A 100 -16.71 -3.49 5.06
C PRO A 100 -15.84 -4.22 6.10
N PRO A 101 -14.53 -3.95 6.13
CA PRO A 101 -13.70 -4.40 7.24
C PRO A 101 -14.21 -3.83 8.56
N GLN A 102 -14.03 -4.59 9.64
CA GLN A 102 -14.41 -4.11 10.98
C GLN A 102 -13.41 -3.02 11.42
N ALA A 103 -13.88 -1.79 11.48
CA ALA A 103 -13.08 -0.65 11.88
C ALA A 103 -13.79 0.19 12.93
N GLY A 104 -13.05 0.70 13.91
CA GLY A 104 -13.52 1.70 14.85
C GLY A 104 -13.56 3.12 14.25
N PRO A 105 -14.20 4.10 14.93
CA PRO A 105 -14.39 5.44 14.38
C PRO A 105 -13.10 6.23 14.10
N LEU A 106 -11.98 5.82 14.70
CA LEU A 106 -10.65 6.48 14.57
C LEU A 106 -9.65 5.62 13.79
N GLU A 107 -10.11 4.52 13.19
CA GLU A 107 -9.25 3.60 12.44
C GLU A 107 -9.46 3.81 10.93
N THR A 108 -8.37 3.67 10.19
CA THR A 108 -8.38 3.58 8.72
C THR A 108 -7.83 2.20 8.36
N ILE A 109 -8.69 1.36 7.78
CA ILE A 109 -8.32 0.02 7.37
C ILE A 109 -8.42 -0.06 5.84
N TYR A 110 -7.36 -0.55 5.20
CA TYR A 110 -7.38 -0.96 3.81
C TYR A 110 -7.19 -2.47 3.75
N GLN A 111 -8.25 -3.16 3.39
CA GLN A 111 -8.28 -4.61 3.23
C GLN A 111 -8.90 -4.92 1.87
N PRO A 112 -8.08 -5.18 0.85
CA PRO A 112 -8.57 -5.54 -0.47
C PRO A 112 -9.28 -6.89 -0.43
N PHE A 113 -10.33 -7.04 -1.23
CA PHE A 113 -10.97 -8.32 -1.48
C PHE A 113 -10.19 -9.09 -2.55
N GLY A 114 -10.39 -10.38 -2.63
CA GLY A 114 -9.86 -11.25 -3.68
C GLY A 114 -9.16 -12.51 -3.15
N ASP A 115 -9.08 -13.50 -4.00
CA ASP A 115 -8.37 -14.76 -3.73
C ASP A 115 -6.87 -14.57 -3.91
N GLU A 116 -6.06 -15.42 -3.26
CA GLU A 116 -4.58 -15.34 -3.29
C GLU A 116 -4.00 -15.42 -4.70
N ASP A 117 -4.73 -15.98 -5.67
CA ASP A 117 -4.28 -16.19 -7.05
C ASP A 117 -4.58 -15.04 -8.02
N SER A 118 -5.28 -14.01 -7.61
CA SER A 118 -5.67 -12.92 -8.50
C SER A 118 -4.78 -11.68 -8.33
N SER A 119 -4.18 -11.25 -9.42
CA SER A 119 -3.52 -9.96 -9.69
C SER A 119 -2.71 -9.30 -8.55
N ILE A 120 -1.77 -8.46 -8.90
CA ILE A 120 -0.88 -7.75 -7.97
C ILE A 120 -1.69 -6.91 -6.98
N ARG A 121 -1.79 -7.38 -5.73
CA ARG A 121 -2.33 -6.60 -4.60
C ARG A 121 -1.18 -5.87 -3.93
N ARG A 122 -1.17 -4.57 -4.05
CA ARG A 122 -0.11 -3.76 -3.44
C ARG A 122 -0.60 -2.36 -3.08
N LEU A 123 -0.06 -1.83 -2.00
CA LEU A 123 -0.02 -0.41 -1.73
C LEU A 123 1.33 0.13 -2.19
N HIS A 124 1.34 1.02 -3.16
CA HIS A 124 2.58 1.60 -3.71
C HIS A 124 2.53 3.12 -3.61
N LEU A 125 3.56 3.68 -3.00
CA LEU A 125 3.79 5.12 -2.92
C LEU A 125 5.11 5.41 -3.61
N GLU A 126 5.10 6.35 -4.56
CA GLU A 126 6.29 6.80 -5.25
C GLU A 126 6.36 8.33 -5.24
N LEU A 127 7.50 8.86 -4.83
CA LEU A 127 7.77 10.29 -4.86
C LEU A 127 8.56 10.65 -6.12
N PRO A 128 8.46 11.90 -6.62
CA PRO A 128 9.18 12.33 -7.81
C PRO A 128 10.70 12.15 -7.74
N SER A 129 11.27 12.08 -6.54
CA SER A 129 12.69 11.80 -6.30
C SER A 129 13.10 10.33 -6.47
N GLY A 130 12.15 9.44 -6.77
CA GLY A 130 12.38 7.99 -6.86
C GLY A 130 12.39 7.27 -5.51
N THR A 131 11.99 7.93 -4.43
CA THR A 131 11.74 7.24 -3.15
C THR A 131 10.43 6.47 -3.23
N THR A 132 10.47 5.16 -2.91
CA THR A 132 9.30 4.29 -2.96
C THR A 132 9.05 3.58 -1.64
N LEU A 133 7.77 3.35 -1.34
CA LEU A 133 7.29 2.41 -0.33
C LEU A 133 6.31 1.47 -1.02
N THR A 134 6.59 0.18 -0.96
CA THR A 134 5.73 -0.87 -1.49
C THR A 134 5.39 -1.86 -0.40
N ILE A 135 4.12 -2.16 -0.25
CA ILE A 135 3.59 -3.21 0.61
C ILE A 135 2.80 -4.14 -0.32
N ASP A 136 3.19 -5.38 -0.41
CA ASP A 136 2.49 -6.42 -1.14
C ASP A 136 2.29 -7.66 -0.24
N ASP A 137 1.72 -8.73 -0.78
CA ASP A 137 1.43 -9.96 -0.01
C ASP A 137 2.69 -10.67 0.49
N ASP A 138 3.84 -10.45 -0.15
CA ASP A 138 5.08 -11.16 0.12
C ASP A 138 6.08 -10.33 0.93
N LYS A 139 6.03 -8.98 0.83
CA LYS A 139 7.04 -8.13 1.45
C LYS A 139 6.59 -6.68 1.70
N ILE A 140 7.32 -6.04 2.60
CA ILE A 140 7.38 -4.60 2.76
C ILE A 140 8.73 -4.12 2.25
N GLN A 141 8.75 -3.15 1.35
CA GLN A 141 9.98 -2.63 0.74
C GLN A 141 10.00 -1.11 0.76
N ILE A 142 11.10 -0.55 1.25
CA ILE A 142 11.40 0.89 1.20
C ILE A 142 12.67 1.06 0.39
N GLU A 143 12.64 1.91 -0.64
CA GLU A 143 13.82 2.29 -1.41
C GLU A 143 13.99 3.80 -1.48
N SER A 144 15.21 4.28 -1.28
CA SER A 144 15.55 5.69 -1.43
C SER A 144 17.04 5.86 -1.70
N GLY A 145 17.40 6.44 -2.86
CA GLY A 145 18.77 6.76 -3.22
C GLY A 145 19.76 5.60 -3.13
N GLY A 146 19.34 4.37 -3.44
CA GLY A 146 20.15 3.15 -3.36
C GLY A 146 20.13 2.48 -1.99
N THR A 147 19.58 3.11 -0.95
CA THR A 147 19.27 2.45 0.32
C THR A 147 17.98 1.66 0.18
N LYS A 148 17.99 0.41 0.66
CA LYS A 148 16.87 -0.52 0.58
C LYS A 148 16.66 -1.22 1.90
N VAL A 149 15.41 -1.24 2.35
CA VAL A 149 14.95 -2.02 3.50
C VAL A 149 13.86 -2.96 3.00
N ILE A 150 14.01 -4.25 3.27
CA ILE A 150 13.04 -5.28 2.90
C ILE A 150 12.71 -6.09 4.15
N VAL A 151 11.43 -6.35 4.34
CA VAL A 151 10.91 -7.33 5.29
C VAL A 151 10.08 -8.32 4.49
N GLU A 152 10.53 -9.56 4.41
CA GLU A 152 9.87 -10.63 3.66
C GLU A 152 8.88 -11.41 4.54
N ARG A 153 7.84 -11.93 3.93
CA ARG A 153 6.81 -12.74 4.61
C ARG A 153 7.40 -13.95 5.31
N ASP A 154 8.43 -14.55 4.73
CA ASP A 154 9.14 -15.73 5.28
C ASP A 154 10.03 -15.41 6.49
N GLY A 155 10.09 -14.15 6.89
CA GLY A 155 10.77 -13.68 8.09
C GLY A 155 12.14 -13.05 7.84
N ASP A 156 12.64 -13.02 6.62
CA ASP A 156 13.91 -12.38 6.31
C ASP A 156 13.81 -10.86 6.37
N VAL A 157 14.78 -10.21 7.02
CA VAL A 157 14.93 -8.76 7.04
C VAL A 157 16.28 -8.38 6.47
N SER A 158 16.29 -7.52 5.46
CA SER A 158 17.49 -7.04 4.79
C SER A 158 17.56 -5.51 4.80
N ILE A 159 18.68 -4.97 5.24
CA ILE A 159 19.00 -3.54 5.18
C ILE A 159 20.28 -3.36 4.38
N LYS A 160 20.20 -2.66 3.24
CA LYS A 160 21.34 -2.36 2.38
C LYS A 160 21.45 -0.85 2.19
N SER A 161 22.67 -0.31 2.33
CA SER A 161 22.92 1.11 2.09
C SER A 161 24.28 1.26 1.42
N PRO A 162 24.42 2.10 0.37
CA PRO A 162 25.72 2.46 -0.20
C PRO A 162 26.50 3.41 0.70
N GLY A 163 25.81 4.03 1.68
CA GLY A 163 26.40 4.96 2.64
C GLY A 163 26.55 4.37 4.05
N LYS A 164 26.63 5.25 5.02
CA LYS A 164 26.74 4.91 6.43
C LYS A 164 25.39 4.45 6.99
N ILE A 165 25.41 3.38 7.79
CA ILE A 165 24.30 2.99 8.66
C ILE A 165 24.70 3.34 10.10
N THR A 166 23.83 4.04 10.83
CA THR A 166 24.03 4.35 12.24
C THR A 166 22.84 3.80 13.02
N ILE A 167 23.14 3.06 14.08
CA ILE A 167 22.14 2.52 15.03
C ILE A 167 22.53 3.06 16.40
N GLU A 168 21.67 3.86 16.99
CA GLU A 168 21.90 4.52 18.28
C GLU A 168 20.73 4.26 19.22
N SER A 169 21.05 4.00 20.49
CA SER A 169 20.07 3.87 21.54
C SER A 169 20.51 4.70 22.74
N SER A 170 19.61 5.47 23.33
CA SER A 170 19.85 6.17 24.61
C SER A 170 19.72 5.26 25.84
N GLY A 171 19.16 4.09 25.67
CA GLY A 171 19.06 3.01 26.66
C GLY A 171 19.87 1.79 26.24
N ASP A 172 19.47 0.65 26.69
CA ASP A 172 20.12 -0.62 26.39
C ASP A 172 19.87 -1.03 24.92
N MET A 173 20.84 -1.74 24.35
CA MET A 173 20.74 -2.39 23.06
C MET A 173 21.12 -3.86 23.17
N THR A 174 20.26 -4.74 22.71
CA THR A 174 20.49 -6.19 22.68
C THR A 174 20.53 -6.69 21.25
N LEU A 175 21.52 -7.51 20.91
CA LEU A 175 21.60 -8.27 19.67
C LEU A 175 21.67 -9.74 20.00
N GLU A 176 20.63 -10.48 19.67
CA GLU A 176 20.52 -11.92 19.95
C GLU A 176 20.25 -12.69 18.66
N ALA A 177 20.94 -13.81 18.49
CA ALA A 177 20.72 -14.70 17.36
C ALA A 177 20.57 -16.13 17.88
N GLY A 178 19.47 -16.80 17.55
CA GLY A 178 19.28 -18.23 17.86
C GLY A 178 20.22 -19.16 17.11
N GLY A 179 20.82 -18.66 16.02
CA GLY A 179 21.86 -19.33 15.26
C GLY A 179 23.21 -18.59 15.36
N ASN A 180 23.81 -18.25 14.23
CA ASN A 180 25.12 -17.60 14.18
C ASN A 180 24.94 -16.07 14.10
N LEU A 181 25.71 -15.32 14.90
CA LEU A 181 25.90 -13.88 14.74
C LEU A 181 27.28 -13.65 14.07
N GLN A 182 27.30 -13.01 12.90
CA GLN A 182 28.52 -12.66 12.19
C GLN A 182 28.70 -11.15 12.09
N LEU A 183 29.81 -10.62 12.60
CA LEU A 183 30.23 -9.24 12.44
C LEU A 183 31.49 -9.19 11.58
N SER A 184 31.45 -8.54 10.43
CA SER A 184 32.58 -8.46 9.49
C SER A 184 32.73 -7.04 8.97
N ALA A 185 33.97 -6.56 8.92
CA ALA A 185 34.33 -5.30 8.30
C ALA A 185 35.61 -5.48 7.46
N GLN A 186 35.66 -4.77 6.32
CA GLN A 186 36.89 -4.79 5.48
C GLN A 186 38.05 -4.03 6.13
N GLN A 187 37.77 -3.11 7.03
CA GLN A 187 38.80 -2.30 7.72
C GLN A 187 38.81 -2.67 9.21
N ASN A 188 38.06 -1.99 10.03
CA ASN A 188 38.15 -2.10 11.48
C ASN A 188 36.82 -2.46 12.12
N VAL A 189 36.82 -3.36 13.09
CA VAL A 189 35.79 -3.55 14.07
C VAL A 189 36.29 -2.99 15.39
N THR A 190 35.60 -2.04 15.98
CA THR A 190 35.94 -1.45 17.27
C THR A 190 34.84 -1.69 18.27
N ILE A 191 35.15 -2.33 19.39
CA ILE A 191 34.23 -2.55 20.51
C ILE A 191 34.78 -1.79 21.71
N LYS A 192 33.98 -0.90 22.28
CA LYS A 192 34.33 -0.09 23.46
C LYS A 192 33.23 -0.16 24.48
N GLY A 193 33.60 -0.28 25.72
CA GLY A 193 32.69 -0.23 26.88
C GLY A 193 33.47 -0.03 28.17
N LEU A 194 32.79 0.30 29.25
CA LEU A 194 33.37 0.32 30.58
C LEU A 194 33.88 -1.06 30.97
N SER A 195 33.12 -2.09 30.59
CA SER A 195 33.50 -3.49 30.68
C SER A 195 33.11 -4.18 29.39
N THR A 196 33.94 -5.06 28.88
CA THR A 196 33.68 -5.89 27.72
C THR A 196 33.95 -7.33 28.07
N THR A 197 32.98 -8.20 27.98
CA THR A 197 33.10 -9.65 28.22
C THR A 197 32.98 -10.37 26.89
N LEU A 198 33.90 -11.27 26.60
CA LEU A 198 33.82 -12.20 25.47
C LEU A 198 33.92 -13.62 26.03
N GLU A 199 32.83 -14.36 25.94
CA GLU A 199 32.68 -15.69 26.50
C GLU A 199 32.30 -16.69 25.41
N GLY A 200 32.90 -17.85 25.40
CA GLY A 200 32.54 -18.95 24.51
C GLY A 200 32.40 -20.24 25.33
N GLN A 201 31.24 -20.89 25.25
CA GLN A 201 30.97 -22.13 26.01
C GLN A 201 31.93 -23.28 25.64
N SER A 202 32.37 -23.36 24.39
CA SER A 202 33.29 -24.41 23.94
C SER A 202 34.66 -23.84 23.71
N ASN A 203 34.77 -22.70 23.03
CA ASN A 203 36.04 -22.07 22.79
C ASN A 203 35.86 -20.59 22.43
N ALA A 204 36.76 -19.74 22.88
CA ALA A 204 36.91 -18.36 22.41
C ALA A 204 38.25 -18.24 21.68
N LYS A 205 38.23 -17.92 20.38
CA LYS A 205 39.44 -17.83 19.54
C LYS A 205 39.69 -16.41 19.08
N VAL A 206 40.84 -15.85 19.44
CA VAL A 206 41.35 -14.62 18.90
C VAL A 206 42.54 -14.89 18.02
N LYS A 207 42.53 -14.47 16.75
CA LYS A 207 43.59 -14.71 15.78
C LYS A 207 43.92 -13.45 14.99
N GLY A 208 45.16 -13.14 14.87
CA GLY A 208 45.68 -12.04 14.06
C GLY A 208 47.21 -12.18 13.87
N PRO A 209 47.81 -11.44 12.91
CA PRO A 209 49.26 -11.41 12.74
C PRO A 209 49.99 -10.82 13.97
N ALA A 210 49.30 -9.93 14.71
CA ALA A 210 49.76 -9.43 16.00
C ALA A 210 48.57 -9.30 16.95
N LEU A 211 48.75 -9.67 18.21
CA LEU A 211 47.79 -9.51 19.30
C LEU A 211 48.45 -8.70 20.40
N THR A 212 47.95 -7.52 20.71
CA THR A 212 48.45 -6.68 21.80
C THR A 212 47.43 -6.68 22.94
N LEU A 213 47.90 -7.14 24.13
CA LEU A 213 47.13 -7.03 25.38
C LEU A 213 47.86 -6.00 26.24
N ALA A 214 47.18 -4.89 26.53
CA ALA A 214 47.72 -3.84 27.38
C ALA A 214 46.93 -3.71 28.68
N GLY A 215 47.63 -3.62 29.79
CA GLY A 215 47.07 -3.62 31.14
C GLY A 215 47.49 -4.82 31.96
N MET A 216 46.87 -5.00 33.11
CA MET A 216 47.12 -6.16 33.95
C MET A 216 46.41 -7.38 33.37
N THR A 217 47.19 -8.37 32.93
CA THR A 217 46.65 -9.60 32.35
C THR A 217 46.84 -10.76 33.33
N SER A 218 45.80 -11.57 33.54
CA SER A 218 45.89 -12.81 34.28
C SER A 218 45.34 -13.96 33.44
N PHE A 219 45.96 -15.09 33.50
CA PHE A 219 45.50 -16.33 32.87
C PHE A 219 45.21 -17.33 33.98
N SER A 220 43.98 -17.83 34.07
CA SER A 220 43.60 -18.89 35.00
C SER A 220 43.04 -20.06 34.20
N ALA A 221 43.36 -21.27 34.57
CA ALA A 221 42.66 -22.47 34.11
C ALA A 221 41.33 -22.52 34.86
N SER A 222 40.22 -22.63 34.12
CA SER A 222 38.89 -22.88 34.67
C SER A 222 38.66 -24.38 34.78
#